data_9c7d2f9bd79c4ebbedfc5068f7a29a2e
#
_entry.id   9c7d2f9bd79c4ebbedfc5068f7a29a2e
#
_cell.length_a   1.000
_cell.length_b   1.000
_cell.length_c   1.000
_cell.angle_alpha   90.00
_cell.angle_beta   90.00
_cell.angle_gamma   90.00
#
_symmetry.space_group_name_H-M   'P 1'
#
loop_
_entity.id
_entity.type
_entity.pdbx_description
1 polymer ?
#
loop_
_entity_poly.entity_id
_entity_poly.type
_entity_poly.pdbx_seq_one_letter_code
_entity_poly.pdbx_strand_id
1 'polypeptide(L)'
;PSHYGRICPIQTPEGPNIGLVGHLATYARINSYGFLETPYFKVNKGKITNEMVYLTAYEEEQYAIAHAGVAADANGKIIEERVEARIHGEPGLADRDQIDYMDVSPEQSISVATGLIPFLRNDDANRALMGSNMQRQAVPLVKPQAPLVGTGLEESVAKDSGLAVVSLEDGIITEVDAKHIIVKPTKAGSKAKTYNLKNFVRTNQYTSFHQRPIVDKGQKVKKGDVIADGGAIDNGRLALGTNLK
;
A
#
# COMPACT_ATOMS: atom_id res chain seq x y z
N PRO A 1 7.55 -8.03 -19.92
CA PRO A 1 8.52 -8.18 -18.81
C PRO A 1 8.83 -6.86 -18.14
N SER A 2 9.12 -5.77 -18.90
CA SER A 2 9.50 -4.46 -18.34
C SER A 2 8.46 -3.78 -17.45
N HIS A 3 7.19 -4.15 -17.54
CA HIS A 3 6.11 -3.61 -16.70
C HIS A 3 6.02 -4.28 -15.32
N TYR A 4 6.60 -5.46 -15.13
CA TYR A 4 6.48 -6.18 -13.86
C TYR A 4 6.98 -5.34 -12.68
N GLY A 5 6.15 -5.20 -11.64
CA GLY A 5 6.46 -4.38 -10.47
C GLY A 5 6.47 -2.86 -10.70
N ARG A 6 6.21 -2.38 -11.92
CA ARG A 6 6.24 -0.96 -12.30
C ARG A 6 4.88 -0.46 -12.74
N ILE A 7 4.22 -1.17 -13.64
CA ILE A 7 2.90 -0.81 -14.16
C ILE A 7 1.95 -1.99 -13.93
N CYS A 8 0.79 -1.71 -13.35
CA CYS A 8 -0.23 -2.73 -13.09
C CYS A 8 -0.71 -3.37 -14.40
N PRO A 9 -0.72 -4.70 -14.52
CA PRO A 9 -1.21 -5.38 -15.72
C PRO A 9 -2.74 -5.44 -15.80
N ILE A 10 -3.45 -5.10 -14.73
CA ILE A 10 -4.91 -5.25 -14.62
C ILE A 10 -5.60 -3.89 -14.72
N GLN A 11 -5.18 -2.91 -13.91
CA GLN A 11 -5.87 -1.63 -13.83
C GLN A 11 -5.59 -0.76 -15.06
N THR A 12 -6.61 -0.57 -15.89
CA THR A 12 -6.62 0.31 -17.07
C THR A 12 -8.05 0.82 -17.28
N PRO A 13 -8.27 1.98 -17.92
CA PRO A 13 -9.62 2.42 -18.27
C PRO A 13 -10.35 1.43 -19.18
N GLU A 14 -11.66 1.43 -19.12
CA GLU A 14 -12.53 0.76 -20.10
C GLU A 14 -12.78 1.70 -21.30
N GLY A 15 -12.96 1.12 -22.48
CA GLY A 15 -13.26 1.88 -23.68
C GLY A 15 -12.04 2.17 -24.58
N PRO A 16 -12.03 3.29 -25.33
CA PRO A 16 -11.00 3.57 -26.36
C PRO A 16 -9.57 3.66 -25.80
N ASN A 17 -9.41 4.02 -24.53
CA ASN A 17 -8.12 4.20 -23.88
C ASN A 17 -7.63 2.92 -23.15
N ILE A 18 -8.27 1.79 -23.36
CA ILE A 18 -7.85 0.51 -22.74
C ILE A 18 -6.41 0.16 -23.14
N GLY A 19 -5.58 -0.12 -22.15
CA GLY A 19 -4.17 -0.44 -22.32
C GLY A 19 -3.26 0.75 -22.66
N LEU A 20 -3.82 1.91 -23.03
CA LEU A 20 -3.05 3.13 -23.34
C LEU A 20 -2.80 3.99 -22.10
N VAL A 21 -3.67 3.93 -21.11
CA VAL A 21 -3.51 4.58 -19.81
C VAL A 21 -3.30 3.50 -18.76
N GLY A 22 -2.18 3.56 -18.06
CA GLY A 22 -1.83 2.59 -17.02
C GLY A 22 -1.72 3.26 -15.65
N HIS A 23 -1.54 2.43 -14.64
CA HIS A 23 -1.35 2.84 -13.25
C HIS A 23 -0.08 2.21 -12.69
N LEU A 24 0.64 2.96 -11.85
CA LEU A 24 1.84 2.46 -11.18
C LEU A 24 1.49 1.27 -10.28
N ALA A 25 2.38 0.30 -10.24
CA ALA A 25 2.33 -0.78 -9.26
C ALA A 25 2.62 -0.25 -7.85
N THR A 26 2.19 -0.99 -6.83
CA THR A 26 2.15 -0.55 -5.42
C THR A 26 3.52 -0.08 -4.91
N TYR A 27 4.60 -0.75 -5.29
CA TYR A 27 5.97 -0.44 -4.82
C TYR A 27 6.82 0.30 -5.84
N ALA A 28 6.26 0.64 -7.01
CA ALA A 28 6.98 1.35 -8.05
C ALA A 28 7.36 2.77 -7.63
N ARG A 29 8.52 3.20 -8.03
CA ARG A 29 8.96 4.59 -7.90
C ARG A 29 9.60 5.08 -9.19
N ILE A 30 9.76 6.40 -9.29
CA ILE A 30 10.46 7.07 -10.40
C ILE A 30 11.82 7.50 -9.89
N ASN A 31 12.89 7.13 -10.60
CA ASN A 31 14.23 7.54 -10.26
C ASN A 31 14.55 8.98 -10.75
N SER A 32 15.74 9.47 -10.42
CA SER A 32 16.18 10.82 -10.81
C SER A 32 16.28 11.05 -12.33
N TYR A 33 16.34 9.99 -13.13
CA TYR A 33 16.39 10.03 -14.58
C TYR A 33 15.01 9.90 -15.24
N GLY A 34 13.96 9.66 -14.46
CA GLY A 34 12.60 9.47 -14.96
C GLY A 34 12.22 8.02 -15.30
N PHE A 35 13.08 7.04 -15.00
CA PHE A 35 12.77 5.62 -15.19
C PHE A 35 12.02 5.05 -14.01
N LEU A 36 11.13 4.10 -14.29
CA LEU A 36 10.42 3.34 -13.27
C LEU A 36 11.32 2.24 -12.69
N GLU A 37 11.34 2.16 -11.38
CA GLU A 37 12.07 1.17 -10.60
C GLU A 37 11.13 0.42 -9.68
N THR A 38 11.50 -0.82 -9.36
CA THR A 38 10.79 -1.65 -8.38
C THR A 38 11.79 -2.25 -7.38
N PRO A 39 11.41 -2.46 -6.10
CA PRO A 39 12.33 -2.94 -5.09
C PRO A 39 12.44 -4.47 -5.12
N TYR A 40 13.62 -4.95 -4.76
CA TYR A 40 13.93 -6.36 -4.56
C TYR A 40 14.79 -6.55 -3.33
N PHE A 41 14.62 -7.66 -2.62
CA PHE A 41 15.57 -8.08 -1.60
C PHE A 41 16.76 -8.77 -2.25
N LYS A 42 17.96 -8.40 -1.85
CA LYS A 42 19.17 -9.04 -2.32
C LYS A 42 19.31 -10.44 -1.70
N VAL A 43 19.62 -11.41 -2.54
CA VAL A 43 19.90 -12.79 -2.11
C VAL A 43 21.39 -13.06 -2.27
N ASN A 44 21.99 -13.71 -1.30
CA ASN A 44 23.41 -14.08 -1.34
C ASN A 44 23.55 -15.56 -1.02
N LYS A 45 23.95 -16.35 -2.02
CA LYS A 45 24.11 -17.83 -1.93
C LYS A 45 22.90 -18.50 -1.28
N GLY A 46 21.71 -18.23 -1.82
CA GLY A 46 20.46 -18.78 -1.33
C GLY A 46 19.97 -18.24 0.01
N LYS A 47 20.59 -17.15 0.53
CA LYS A 47 20.14 -16.47 1.74
C LYS A 47 19.61 -15.07 1.42
N ILE A 48 18.35 -14.82 1.78
CA ILE A 48 17.69 -13.53 1.66
C ILE A 48 18.30 -12.55 2.67
N THR A 49 18.69 -11.37 2.20
CA THR A 49 19.19 -10.29 3.06
C THR A 49 18.08 -9.25 3.31
N ASN A 50 18.25 -8.41 4.32
CA ASN A 50 17.35 -7.27 4.56
C ASN A 50 17.72 -6.03 3.71
N GLU A 51 18.66 -6.18 2.78
CA GLU A 51 19.06 -5.11 1.87
C GLU A 51 18.07 -5.03 0.71
N MET A 52 17.37 -3.90 0.63
CA MET A 52 16.42 -3.63 -0.44
C MET A 52 17.08 -2.77 -1.52
N VAL A 53 17.06 -3.23 -2.75
CA VAL A 53 17.64 -2.55 -3.91
C VAL A 53 16.53 -2.28 -4.91
N TYR A 54 16.52 -1.06 -5.47
CA TYR A 54 15.60 -0.69 -6.55
C TYR A 54 16.29 -0.89 -7.89
N LEU A 55 15.64 -1.61 -8.79
CA LEU A 55 16.16 -1.90 -10.13
C LEU A 55 15.22 -1.35 -11.20
N THR A 56 15.82 -0.81 -12.25
CA THR A 56 15.14 -0.52 -13.52
C THR A 56 14.90 -1.81 -14.30
N ALA A 57 14.04 -1.79 -15.32
CA ALA A 57 13.77 -2.96 -16.14
C ALA A 57 15.03 -3.48 -16.85
N TYR A 58 15.89 -2.57 -17.29
CA TYR A 58 17.15 -2.92 -17.97
C TYR A 58 18.14 -3.62 -17.03
N GLU A 59 18.25 -3.14 -15.80
CA GLU A 59 19.13 -3.77 -14.79
C GLU A 59 18.59 -5.14 -14.39
N GLU A 60 17.28 -5.25 -14.23
CA GLU A 60 16.57 -6.50 -13.82
C GLU A 60 16.84 -7.65 -14.81
N GLU A 61 16.92 -7.36 -16.12
CA GLU A 61 17.16 -8.38 -17.14
C GLU A 61 18.49 -9.14 -16.96
N GLN A 62 19.41 -8.61 -16.17
CA GLN A 62 20.73 -9.23 -15.96
C GLN A 62 20.73 -10.27 -14.85
N TYR A 63 19.66 -10.39 -14.07
CA TYR A 63 19.60 -11.15 -12.82
C TYR A 63 18.55 -12.25 -12.82
N ALA A 64 18.76 -13.24 -11.94
CA ALA A 64 17.78 -14.23 -11.59
C ALA A 64 17.00 -13.79 -10.34
N ILE A 65 15.69 -13.60 -10.47
CA ILE A 65 14.83 -13.01 -9.44
C ILE A 65 13.75 -14.00 -9.02
N ALA A 66 13.78 -14.44 -7.76
CA ALA A 66 12.80 -15.35 -7.19
C ALA A 66 11.50 -14.62 -6.80
N HIS A 67 10.38 -15.35 -6.82
CA HIS A 67 9.09 -14.84 -6.35
C HIS A 67 9.03 -14.72 -4.83
N ALA A 68 8.27 -13.74 -4.32
CA ALA A 68 8.08 -13.53 -2.87
C ALA A 68 7.45 -14.73 -2.13
N GLY A 69 6.83 -15.68 -2.85
CA GLY A 69 6.23 -16.87 -2.28
C GLY A 69 7.19 -18.05 -2.06
N VAL A 70 8.46 -17.91 -2.40
CA VAL A 70 9.48 -18.95 -2.17
C VAL A 70 9.70 -19.14 -0.68
N ALA A 71 9.63 -20.39 -0.21
CA ALA A 71 9.76 -20.74 1.19
C ALA A 71 11.20 -20.52 1.69
N ALA A 72 11.34 -19.80 2.80
CA ALA A 72 12.60 -19.57 3.48
C ALA A 72 12.50 -19.99 4.96
N ASP A 73 13.61 -20.39 5.53
CA ASP A 73 13.72 -20.70 6.96
C ASP A 73 13.77 -19.42 7.82
N ALA A 74 13.77 -19.60 9.14
CA ALA A 74 13.84 -18.49 10.10
C ALA A 74 15.14 -17.63 9.97
N ASN A 75 16.16 -18.15 9.32
CA ASN A 75 17.41 -17.46 9.06
C ASN A 75 17.44 -16.77 7.68
N GLY A 76 16.34 -16.85 6.93
CA GLY A 76 16.21 -16.29 5.58
C GLY A 76 16.85 -17.17 4.49
N LYS A 77 17.17 -18.45 4.77
CA LYS A 77 17.72 -19.33 3.75
C LYS A 77 16.59 -20.01 2.97
N ILE A 78 16.66 -19.94 1.65
CA ILE A 78 15.72 -20.62 0.73
C ILE A 78 15.80 -22.14 0.95
N ILE A 79 14.65 -22.78 1.21
CA ILE A 79 14.56 -24.18 1.57
C ILE A 79 14.73 -25.07 0.34
N GLU A 80 14.03 -24.76 -0.74
CA GLU A 80 14.03 -25.53 -1.97
C GLU A 80 15.38 -25.40 -2.70
N GLU A 81 15.86 -26.48 -3.30
CA GLU A 81 17.10 -26.46 -4.09
C GLU A 81 16.90 -25.76 -5.44
N ARG A 82 15.72 -25.95 -6.03
CA ARG A 82 15.32 -25.29 -7.29
C ARG A 82 14.05 -24.49 -7.06
N VAL A 83 14.06 -23.24 -7.46
CA VAL A 83 12.98 -22.29 -7.26
C VAL A 83 12.50 -21.67 -8.56
N GLU A 84 11.23 -21.35 -8.61
CA GLU A 84 10.67 -20.57 -9.71
C GLU A 84 11.23 -19.13 -9.65
N ALA A 85 11.79 -18.69 -10.76
CA ALA A 85 12.41 -17.39 -10.87
C ALA A 85 12.19 -16.79 -12.26
N ARG A 86 12.32 -15.49 -12.35
CA ARG A 86 12.49 -14.80 -13.63
C ARG A 86 13.98 -14.74 -13.94
N ILE A 87 14.40 -15.38 -15.03
CA ILE A 87 15.79 -15.43 -15.48
C ILE A 87 15.88 -14.61 -16.77
N HIS A 88 16.64 -13.53 -16.75
CA HIS A 88 16.71 -12.60 -17.89
C HIS A 88 15.33 -12.13 -18.40
N GLY A 89 14.41 -11.88 -17.47
CA GLY A 89 13.05 -11.43 -17.77
C GLY A 89 12.04 -12.53 -18.13
N GLU A 90 12.47 -13.80 -18.27
CA GLU A 90 11.59 -14.92 -18.60
C GLU A 90 11.39 -15.87 -17.41
N PRO A 91 10.18 -16.46 -17.26
CA PRO A 91 9.93 -17.42 -16.20
C PRO A 91 10.71 -18.71 -16.43
N GLY A 92 11.33 -19.23 -15.38
CA GLY A 92 12.13 -20.45 -15.41
C GLY A 92 12.38 -21.02 -14.02
N LEU A 93 13.17 -22.10 -13.98
CA LEU A 93 13.65 -22.70 -12.73
C LEU A 93 15.14 -22.46 -12.59
N ALA A 94 15.54 -21.91 -11.46
CA ALA A 94 16.96 -21.68 -11.14
C ALA A 94 17.34 -22.40 -9.85
N ASP A 95 18.61 -22.75 -9.71
CA ASP A 95 19.14 -23.28 -8.46
C ASP A 95 19.20 -22.12 -7.44
N ARG A 96 18.87 -22.39 -6.17
CA ARG A 96 18.81 -21.35 -5.11
C ARG A 96 20.07 -20.52 -4.98
N ASP A 97 21.22 -21.12 -5.26
CA ASP A 97 22.52 -20.45 -5.15
C ASP A 97 22.80 -19.48 -6.33
N GLN A 98 22.00 -19.57 -7.40
CA GLN A 98 22.04 -18.70 -8.58
C GLN A 98 21.06 -17.53 -8.49
N ILE A 99 20.22 -17.49 -7.46
CA ILE A 99 19.26 -16.40 -7.25
C ILE A 99 20.01 -15.16 -6.73
N ASP A 100 19.86 -14.06 -7.44
CA ASP A 100 20.46 -12.76 -7.10
C ASP A 100 19.54 -11.89 -6.24
N TYR A 101 18.23 -11.92 -6.55
CA TYR A 101 17.22 -11.10 -5.91
C TYR A 101 15.92 -11.88 -5.67
N MET A 102 15.07 -11.31 -4.82
CA MET A 102 13.74 -11.84 -4.52
C MET A 102 12.72 -10.70 -4.46
N ASP A 103 11.52 -10.94 -4.97
CA ASP A 103 10.40 -10.01 -4.87
C ASP A 103 10.12 -9.65 -3.40
N VAL A 104 9.77 -8.38 -3.13
CA VAL A 104 9.48 -7.90 -1.77
C VAL A 104 8.11 -8.38 -1.29
N SER A 105 7.13 -8.41 -2.19
CA SER A 105 5.76 -8.81 -1.87
C SER A 105 5.07 -9.38 -3.11
N PRO A 106 4.11 -10.31 -2.94
CA PRO A 106 3.25 -10.76 -4.03
C PRO A 106 2.41 -9.62 -4.66
N GLU A 107 2.13 -8.57 -3.89
CA GLU A 107 1.37 -7.39 -4.32
C GLU A 107 2.20 -6.41 -5.15
N GLN A 108 3.48 -6.67 -5.30
CA GLN A 108 4.42 -5.80 -6.02
C GLN A 108 4.04 -5.57 -7.48
N SER A 109 3.41 -6.55 -8.13
CA SER A 109 3.08 -6.50 -9.56
C SER A 109 1.81 -5.72 -9.89
N ILE A 110 0.98 -5.41 -8.90
CA ILE A 110 -0.34 -4.80 -9.09
C ILE A 110 -0.42 -3.41 -8.48
N SER A 111 -1.39 -2.60 -8.94
CA SER A 111 -1.66 -1.28 -8.36
C SER A 111 -2.37 -1.38 -7.01
N VAL A 112 -2.39 -0.26 -6.27
CA VAL A 112 -3.05 -0.17 -4.97
C VAL A 112 -4.53 -0.54 -5.07
N ALA A 113 -5.27 -0.01 -6.05
CA ALA A 113 -6.70 -0.32 -6.21
C ALA A 113 -6.94 -1.81 -6.48
N THR A 114 -6.12 -2.43 -7.32
CA THR A 114 -6.19 -3.86 -7.58
C THR A 114 -5.80 -4.69 -6.35
N GLY A 115 -4.79 -4.25 -5.60
CA GLY A 115 -4.33 -4.89 -4.36
C GLY A 115 -5.34 -4.83 -3.21
N LEU A 116 -6.37 -3.98 -3.29
CA LEU A 116 -7.47 -3.91 -2.34
C LEU A 116 -8.59 -4.93 -2.62
N ILE A 117 -8.52 -5.70 -3.70
CA ILE A 117 -9.52 -6.73 -4.03
C ILE A 117 -9.21 -8.02 -3.25
N PRO A 118 -10.06 -8.44 -2.30
CA PRO A 118 -9.89 -9.70 -1.60
C PRO A 118 -10.00 -10.88 -2.57
N PHE A 119 -9.19 -11.92 -2.36
CA PHE A 119 -9.19 -13.13 -3.20
C PHE A 119 -8.92 -12.88 -4.69
N LEU A 120 -8.15 -11.86 -5.01
CA LEU A 120 -7.82 -11.46 -6.38
C LEU A 120 -7.36 -12.63 -7.27
N ARG A 121 -6.62 -13.58 -6.71
CA ARG A 121 -6.12 -14.77 -7.44
C ARG A 121 -7.22 -15.67 -7.99
N ASN A 122 -8.42 -15.59 -7.44
CA ASN A 122 -9.58 -16.38 -7.86
C ASN A 122 -10.45 -15.65 -8.88
N ASP A 123 -10.15 -14.38 -9.17
CA ASP A 123 -10.92 -13.55 -10.08
C ASP A 123 -10.33 -13.57 -11.49
N ASP A 124 -11.20 -13.51 -12.49
CA ASP A 124 -10.79 -13.25 -13.86
C ASP A 124 -10.25 -11.81 -13.99
N ALA A 125 -9.19 -11.65 -14.80
CA ALA A 125 -8.54 -10.36 -14.98
C ALA A 125 -9.48 -9.25 -15.45
N ASN A 126 -10.45 -9.55 -16.33
CA ASN A 126 -11.42 -8.59 -16.79
C ASN A 126 -12.35 -8.10 -15.66
N ARG A 127 -12.75 -8.99 -14.76
CA ARG A 127 -13.56 -8.62 -13.61
C ARG A 127 -12.77 -7.85 -12.55
N ALA A 128 -11.52 -8.21 -12.34
CA ALA A 128 -10.61 -7.47 -11.48
C ALA A 128 -10.36 -6.04 -12.01
N LEU A 129 -10.24 -5.86 -13.32
CA LEU A 129 -10.15 -4.54 -13.96
C LEU A 129 -11.39 -3.69 -13.66
N MET A 130 -12.58 -4.24 -13.90
CA MET A 130 -13.84 -3.55 -13.61
C MET A 130 -13.95 -3.18 -12.13
N GLY A 131 -13.64 -4.12 -11.23
CA GLY A 131 -13.66 -3.91 -9.77
C GLY A 131 -12.68 -2.82 -9.33
N SER A 132 -11.47 -2.80 -9.86
CA SER A 132 -10.46 -1.77 -9.57
C SER A 132 -10.95 -0.38 -9.99
N ASN A 133 -11.58 -0.27 -11.16
CA ASN A 133 -12.16 0.98 -11.63
C ASN A 133 -13.37 1.43 -10.78
N MET A 134 -14.23 0.50 -10.38
CA MET A 134 -15.40 0.79 -9.54
C MET A 134 -15.01 1.29 -8.14
N GLN A 135 -13.94 0.80 -7.53
CA GLN A 135 -13.44 1.32 -6.25
C GLN A 135 -13.14 2.81 -6.31
N ARG A 136 -12.64 3.31 -7.44
CA ARG A 136 -12.34 4.74 -7.64
C ARG A 136 -13.59 5.62 -7.81
N GLN A 137 -14.74 5.02 -8.02
CA GLN A 137 -16.03 5.69 -8.17
C GLN A 137 -16.88 5.60 -6.91
N ALA A 138 -16.35 5.01 -5.83
CA ALA A 138 -17.06 4.85 -4.58
C ALA A 138 -17.40 6.22 -3.97
N VAL A 139 -18.67 6.42 -3.60
CA VAL A 139 -19.13 7.64 -2.93
C VAL A 139 -18.84 7.52 -1.44
N PRO A 140 -18.22 8.53 -0.80
CA PRO A 140 -18.01 8.55 0.65
C PRO A 140 -19.33 8.46 1.39
N LEU A 141 -19.46 7.47 2.29
CA LEU A 141 -20.65 7.27 3.10
C LEU A 141 -20.62 8.13 4.35
N VAL A 142 -21.79 8.47 4.88
CA VAL A 142 -21.94 9.16 6.17
C VAL A 142 -21.40 8.29 7.32
N LYS A 143 -21.64 6.97 7.25
CA LYS A 143 -21.13 6.00 8.21
C LYS A 143 -20.48 4.83 7.47
N PRO A 144 -19.22 4.99 7.03
CA PRO A 144 -18.50 3.90 6.42
C PRO A 144 -18.16 2.81 7.44
N GLN A 145 -17.95 1.59 6.99
CA GLN A 145 -17.49 0.48 7.82
C GLN A 145 -16.28 -0.18 7.18
N ALA A 146 -15.27 -0.46 7.97
CA ALA A 146 -14.11 -1.22 7.51
C ALA A 146 -14.57 -2.61 7.03
N PRO A 147 -14.00 -3.12 5.92
CA PRO A 147 -14.40 -4.42 5.39
C PRO A 147 -14.04 -5.53 6.37
N LEU A 148 -14.94 -6.52 6.53
CA LEU A 148 -14.67 -7.70 7.34
C LEU A 148 -13.57 -8.57 6.77
N VAL A 149 -13.50 -8.65 5.44
CA VAL A 149 -12.43 -9.33 4.70
C VAL A 149 -11.64 -8.28 3.95
N GLY A 150 -10.38 -8.13 4.26
CA GLY A 150 -9.47 -7.17 3.66
C GLY A 150 -8.18 -7.84 3.17
N THR A 151 -7.33 -7.06 2.52
CA THR A 151 -6.05 -7.51 1.97
C THR A 151 -4.84 -7.12 2.84
N GLY A 152 -5.04 -6.25 3.83
CA GLY A 152 -3.98 -5.68 4.66
C GLY A 152 -3.45 -4.34 4.15
N LEU A 153 -3.79 -3.91 2.94
CA LEU A 153 -3.41 -2.60 2.41
C LEU A 153 -4.26 -1.45 2.95
N GLU A 154 -5.43 -1.73 3.52
CA GLU A 154 -6.42 -0.73 3.94
C GLU A 154 -5.86 0.29 4.93
N GLU A 155 -5.03 -0.16 5.88
CA GLU A 155 -4.39 0.73 6.85
C GLU A 155 -3.37 1.67 6.21
N SER A 156 -2.49 1.11 5.37
CA SER A 156 -1.45 1.88 4.68
C SER A 156 -2.07 2.91 3.74
N VAL A 157 -3.09 2.50 2.98
CA VAL A 157 -3.82 3.39 2.08
C VAL A 157 -4.52 4.51 2.84
N ALA A 158 -5.17 4.22 3.96
CA ALA A 158 -5.82 5.24 4.80
C ALA A 158 -4.81 6.28 5.32
N LYS A 159 -3.66 5.83 5.80
CA LYS A 159 -2.58 6.72 6.30
C LYS A 159 -1.98 7.58 5.20
N ASP A 160 -1.66 6.96 4.06
CA ASP A 160 -0.95 7.62 2.97
C ASP A 160 -1.86 8.50 2.08
N SER A 161 -3.19 8.30 2.15
CA SER A 161 -4.16 9.12 1.41
C SER A 161 -4.16 10.60 1.80
N GLY A 162 -3.66 10.94 3.00
CA GLY A 162 -3.75 12.26 3.57
C GLY A 162 -5.16 12.70 4.00
N LEU A 163 -6.14 11.80 3.93
CA LEU A 163 -7.52 12.05 4.39
C LEU A 163 -7.65 11.84 5.90
N ALA A 164 -6.92 10.87 6.46
CA ALA A 164 -6.79 10.66 7.88
C ALA A 164 -5.79 11.67 8.49
N VAL A 165 -6.02 12.05 9.74
CA VAL A 165 -5.06 12.83 10.51
C VAL A 165 -4.14 11.88 11.26
N VAL A 166 -2.85 11.97 10.99
CA VAL A 166 -1.81 11.14 11.64
C VAL A 166 -0.97 11.96 12.59
N SER A 167 -0.58 11.37 13.72
CA SER A 167 0.35 11.99 14.65
C SER A 167 1.74 12.10 14.02
N LEU A 168 2.33 13.27 14.06
CA LEU A 168 3.67 13.54 13.54
C LEU A 168 4.79 13.24 14.55
N GLU A 169 4.44 13.06 15.82
CA GLU A 169 5.36 12.86 16.94
C GLU A 169 4.76 11.89 17.98
N ASP A 170 5.63 11.26 18.75
CA ASP A 170 5.23 10.47 19.93
C ASP A 170 4.75 11.41 21.02
N GLY A 171 3.59 11.13 21.60
CA GLY A 171 3.04 12.01 22.61
C GLY A 171 1.84 11.46 23.36
N ILE A 172 1.23 12.35 24.17
CA ILE A 172 0.01 12.07 24.91
C ILE A 172 -1.05 13.10 24.48
N ILE A 173 -2.26 12.60 24.22
CA ILE A 173 -3.41 13.44 23.90
C ILE A 173 -3.83 14.23 25.14
N THR A 174 -3.76 15.54 25.08
CA THR A 174 -4.14 16.41 26.19
C THR A 174 -5.56 16.95 26.06
N GLU A 175 -6.01 17.18 24.85
CA GLU A 175 -7.34 17.70 24.55
C GLU A 175 -7.86 17.11 23.25
N VAL A 176 -9.15 16.76 23.22
CA VAL A 176 -9.86 16.26 22.05
C VAL A 176 -11.23 16.91 22.01
N ASP A 177 -11.55 17.52 20.90
CA ASP A 177 -12.92 17.95 20.58
C ASP A 177 -13.22 17.74 19.09
N ALA A 178 -14.41 18.15 18.65
CA ALA A 178 -14.82 18.01 17.25
C ALA A 178 -14.04 18.90 16.28
N LYS A 179 -13.29 19.89 16.76
CA LYS A 179 -12.57 20.87 15.93
C LYS A 179 -11.07 20.68 15.95
N HIS A 180 -10.52 20.15 17.05
CA HIS A 180 -9.07 19.99 17.18
C HIS A 180 -8.68 18.88 18.13
N ILE A 181 -7.46 18.39 17.95
CA ILE A 181 -6.78 17.44 18.84
C ILE A 181 -5.45 18.07 19.24
N ILE A 182 -5.13 18.09 20.54
CA ILE A 182 -3.85 18.58 21.02
C ILE A 182 -3.01 17.40 21.53
N VAL A 183 -1.83 17.24 20.93
CA VAL A 183 -0.83 16.25 21.31
C VAL A 183 0.32 16.93 22.01
N LYS A 184 0.63 16.52 23.24
CA LYS A 184 1.84 16.95 23.97
C LYS A 184 2.94 15.93 23.69
N PRO A 185 4.03 16.31 22.98
CA PRO A 185 5.12 15.39 22.68
C PRO A 185 5.79 14.85 23.96
N THR A 186 6.25 13.62 23.88
CA THR A 186 7.02 12.99 24.99
C THR A 186 8.43 13.56 25.09
N LYS A 187 8.96 14.12 23.99
CA LYS A 187 10.30 14.72 23.96
C LYS A 187 10.34 16.01 24.76
N ALA A 188 11.24 16.07 25.74
CA ALA A 188 11.42 17.27 26.57
C ALA A 188 11.75 18.50 25.73
N GLY A 189 11.09 19.63 26.02
CA GLY A 189 11.28 20.92 25.32
C GLY A 189 10.45 21.10 24.05
N SER A 190 9.72 20.10 23.58
CA SER A 190 8.83 20.23 22.43
C SER A 190 7.51 20.89 22.84
N LYS A 191 7.01 21.80 21.98
CA LYS A 191 5.70 22.45 22.18
C LYS A 191 4.56 21.52 21.84
N ALA A 192 3.43 21.65 22.54
CA ALA A 192 2.20 20.95 22.20
C ALA A 192 1.78 21.27 20.75
N LYS A 193 1.36 20.25 20.02
CA LYS A 193 0.95 20.35 18.63
C LYS A 193 -0.56 20.24 18.51
N THR A 194 -1.16 21.24 17.85
CA THR A 194 -2.59 21.27 17.58
C THR A 194 -2.88 20.78 16.16
N TYR A 195 -3.77 19.81 16.05
CA TYR A 195 -4.29 19.27 14.78
C TYR A 195 -5.72 19.77 14.61
N ASN A 196 -5.93 20.70 13.67
CA ASN A 196 -7.26 21.21 13.34
C ASN A 196 -7.99 20.24 12.41
N LEU A 197 -9.23 19.89 12.77
CA LEU A 197 -10.07 18.96 12.02
C LEU A 197 -10.99 19.72 11.06
N LYS A 198 -11.17 19.15 9.87
CA LYS A 198 -12.10 19.68 8.87
C LYS A 198 -13.48 19.06 9.10
N ASN A 199 -14.48 19.90 9.32
CA ASN A 199 -15.83 19.45 9.65
C ASN A 199 -16.80 19.89 8.55
N PHE A 200 -17.55 18.94 7.99
CA PHE A 200 -18.64 19.16 7.05
C PHE A 200 -18.27 20.03 5.84
N VAL A 201 -17.05 19.85 5.34
CA VAL A 201 -16.58 20.58 4.16
C VAL A 201 -17.18 19.97 2.90
N ARG A 202 -17.75 20.79 2.04
CA ARG A 202 -18.26 20.36 0.75
C ARG A 202 -17.09 20.12 -0.22
N THR A 203 -17.03 18.95 -0.85
CA THR A 203 -16.06 18.64 -1.92
C THR A 203 -16.52 19.20 -3.27
N ASN A 204 -15.62 19.23 -4.25
CA ASN A 204 -15.96 19.60 -5.63
C ASN A 204 -17.01 18.69 -6.28
N GLN A 205 -17.16 17.47 -5.78
CA GLN A 205 -18.16 16.49 -6.23
C GLN A 205 -19.47 16.57 -5.44
N TYR A 206 -19.67 17.65 -4.65
CA TYR A 206 -20.84 17.90 -3.80
C TYR A 206 -21.07 16.83 -2.72
N THR A 207 -20.03 16.09 -2.32
CA THR A 207 -20.05 15.20 -1.17
C THR A 207 -19.53 15.88 0.07
N SER A 208 -19.84 15.33 1.26
CA SER A 208 -19.35 15.87 2.53
C SER A 208 -18.01 15.23 2.91
N PHE A 209 -17.04 16.06 3.27
CA PHE A 209 -15.80 15.64 3.89
C PHE A 209 -15.80 16.04 5.37
N HIS A 210 -15.63 15.07 6.26
CA HIS A 210 -15.67 15.25 7.69
C HIS A 210 -14.61 14.41 8.37
N GLN A 211 -13.84 15.02 9.28
CA GLN A 211 -12.85 14.33 10.09
C GLN A 211 -13.36 14.12 11.51
N ARG A 212 -13.25 12.90 12.01
CA ARG A 212 -13.73 12.50 13.34
C ARG A 212 -12.56 11.98 14.18
N PRO A 213 -12.36 12.52 15.42
CA PRO A 213 -11.40 11.94 16.36
C PRO A 213 -11.70 10.47 16.64
N ILE A 214 -10.66 9.64 16.73
CA ILE A 214 -10.73 8.23 17.14
C ILE A 214 -9.92 7.96 18.40
N VAL A 215 -9.38 9.00 19.01
CA VAL A 215 -8.53 8.92 20.21
C VAL A 215 -9.20 9.63 21.38
N ASP A 216 -8.85 9.21 22.60
CA ASP A 216 -9.35 9.77 23.85
C ASP A 216 -8.29 10.62 24.56
N LYS A 217 -8.74 11.56 25.39
CA LYS A 217 -7.88 12.34 26.26
C LYS A 217 -7.07 11.44 27.19
N GLY A 218 -5.76 11.66 27.25
CA GLY A 218 -4.82 10.87 28.07
C GLY A 218 -4.23 9.66 27.31
N GLN A 219 -4.70 9.35 26.12
CA GLN A 219 -4.17 8.26 25.30
C GLN A 219 -2.75 8.58 24.81
N LYS A 220 -1.87 7.59 24.83
CA LYS A 220 -0.53 7.67 24.25
C LYS A 220 -0.62 7.34 22.76
N VAL A 221 0.04 8.15 21.96
CA VAL A 221 0.13 7.97 20.50
C VAL A 221 1.59 7.99 20.07
N LYS A 222 1.88 7.22 19.03
CA LYS A 222 3.20 7.18 18.36
C LYS A 222 3.15 7.99 17.07
N LYS A 223 4.31 8.38 16.58
CA LYS A 223 4.45 8.95 15.24
C LYS A 223 3.90 7.97 14.20
N GLY A 224 2.98 8.44 13.35
CA GLY A 224 2.34 7.63 12.32
C GLY A 224 1.02 6.97 12.76
N ASP A 225 0.60 7.09 14.03
CA ASP A 225 -0.72 6.61 14.45
C ASP A 225 -1.81 7.54 13.91
N VAL A 226 -2.92 6.95 13.46
CA VAL A 226 -4.11 7.71 13.06
C VAL A 226 -4.81 8.22 14.31
N ILE A 227 -5.06 9.53 14.38
CA ILE A 227 -5.73 10.20 15.49
C ILE A 227 -7.12 10.71 15.14
N ALA A 228 -7.41 10.89 13.85
CA ALA A 228 -8.76 11.16 13.37
C ALA A 228 -8.99 10.52 12.01
N ASP A 229 -10.18 9.93 11.84
CA ASP A 229 -10.64 9.38 10.57
C ASP A 229 -11.11 10.50 9.65
N GLY A 230 -10.88 10.31 8.34
CA GLY A 230 -11.42 11.17 7.29
C GLY A 230 -12.60 10.56 6.55
N GLY A 231 -12.89 11.07 5.36
CA GLY A 231 -13.89 10.47 4.47
C GLY A 231 -13.48 9.07 4.03
N ALA A 232 -14.42 8.13 4.00
CA ALA A 232 -14.18 6.72 3.64
C ALA A 232 -13.09 6.02 4.46
N ILE A 233 -12.96 6.38 5.74
CA ILE A 233 -12.04 5.74 6.69
C ILE A 233 -12.82 5.39 7.96
N ASP A 234 -12.56 4.21 8.50
CA ASP A 234 -13.15 3.70 9.73
C ASP A 234 -12.04 3.10 10.62
N ASN A 235 -11.80 3.71 11.78
CA ASN A 235 -10.75 3.33 12.73
C ASN A 235 -9.36 3.18 12.08
N GLY A 236 -8.98 4.15 11.24
CA GLY A 236 -7.69 4.17 10.56
C GLY A 236 -7.57 3.19 9.39
N ARG A 237 -8.64 2.53 8.97
CA ARG A 237 -8.68 1.62 7.83
C ARG A 237 -9.58 2.16 6.72
N LEU A 238 -9.19 1.94 5.47
CA LEU A 238 -10.00 2.32 4.32
C LEU A 238 -11.36 1.61 4.36
N ALA A 239 -12.44 2.37 4.21
CA ALA A 239 -13.82 1.91 4.26
C ALA A 239 -14.64 2.55 3.12
N LEU A 240 -14.59 1.93 1.94
CA LEU A 240 -15.26 2.44 0.73
C LEU A 240 -16.77 2.21 0.75
N GLY A 241 -17.27 1.38 1.66
CA GLY A 241 -18.67 1.00 1.74
C GLY A 241 -19.11 0.62 3.14
N THR A 242 -20.09 -0.28 3.22
CA THR A 242 -20.62 -0.84 4.47
C THR A 242 -20.80 -2.34 4.32
N ASN A 243 -20.69 -3.07 5.44
CA ASN A 243 -20.94 -4.51 5.46
C ASN A 243 -22.45 -4.78 5.47
N LEU A 244 -22.92 -5.55 4.50
CA LEU A 244 -24.31 -5.95 4.38
C LEU A 244 -24.47 -7.39 4.88
N LYS A 245 -25.64 -7.65 5.51
CA LYS A 245 -26.03 -9.00 5.94
C LYS A 245 -26.94 -9.63 4.90
#